data_7d4a0401ec5314c4a1a83a8fd897b2f7
#
_entry.id   7d4a0401ec5314c4a1a83a8fd897b2f7
#
_cell.length_a   1.000
_cell.length_b   1.000
_cell.length_c   1.000
_cell.angle_alpha   90.00
_cell.angle_beta   90.00
_cell.angle_gamma   90.00
#
_symmetry.space_group_name_H-M   'P 1'
#
loop_
_entity.id
_entity.type
_entity.pdbx_description
1 polymer ?
#
loop_
_entity_poly.entity_id
_entity_poly.type
_entity_poly.pdbx_seq_one_letter_code
_entity_poly.pdbx_strand_id
1 'polypeptide(L)'
;MGLPALKLPEETTHFSVEDYLALEVSAEFKHEFANGQIWAMAGASPAHNEINYNFNQVIGPQLRQQGCKGYIGDQRVQTKNASGYLYPDTVATCGPIFNNQPNPSSLINPAFILEVSSISTAERDHYEKFMLYRQIESLQQYLMLSAEAVHAELYTRDEQDRWIFTETCDLTAVLDLNSIGCRVPLAEVYADVSLEQSPASN
;
A
#
# COMPACT_ATOMS: atom_id res chain seq x y z
N MET A 1 19.31 -1.14 -14.72
CA MET A 1 19.24 -2.58 -15.05
C MET A 1 18.66 -3.28 -13.84
N GLY A 2 17.35 -3.56 -13.86
CA GLY A 2 16.71 -4.31 -12.80
C GLY A 2 17.22 -5.74 -12.79
N LEU A 3 17.49 -6.27 -11.60
CA LEU A 3 17.79 -7.69 -11.45
C LEU A 3 16.57 -8.49 -11.94
N PRO A 4 16.75 -9.56 -12.71
CA PRO A 4 15.63 -10.39 -13.12
C PRO A 4 14.98 -10.98 -11.90
N ALA A 5 13.64 -10.91 -11.83
CA ALA A 5 12.86 -11.65 -10.85
C ALA A 5 13.33 -13.10 -10.86
N LEU A 6 13.72 -13.61 -9.69
CA LEU A 6 14.02 -15.03 -9.53
C LEU A 6 12.73 -15.78 -9.91
N LYS A 7 12.69 -16.35 -11.12
CA LYS A 7 11.69 -17.37 -11.47
C LYS A 7 12.04 -18.59 -10.67
N LEU A 8 11.34 -18.78 -9.57
CA LEU A 8 11.32 -20.08 -8.90
C LEU A 8 10.70 -21.12 -9.87
N PRO A 9 11.11 -22.40 -9.80
CA PRO A 9 10.60 -23.44 -10.70
C PRO A 9 9.07 -23.53 -10.62
N GLU A 10 8.41 -23.91 -11.73
CA GLU A 10 6.96 -24.04 -11.91
C GLU A 10 6.27 -25.18 -11.11
N GLU A 11 6.82 -25.62 -10.02
CA GLU A 11 6.04 -26.27 -8.98
C GLU A 11 5.59 -25.18 -8.03
N THR A 12 4.30 -24.83 -8.02
CA THR A 12 3.69 -23.90 -7.09
C THR A 12 3.91 -24.37 -5.66
N THR A 13 5.08 -24.05 -5.12
CA THR A 13 5.41 -24.34 -3.74
C THR A 13 4.50 -23.48 -2.88
N HIS A 14 3.50 -24.11 -2.28
CA HIS A 14 2.57 -23.43 -1.40
C HIS A 14 3.21 -23.36 -0.02
N PHE A 15 3.56 -22.15 0.42
CA PHE A 15 4.14 -21.89 1.74
C PHE A 15 3.04 -21.77 2.79
N SER A 16 3.30 -22.28 3.98
CA SER A 16 2.47 -21.99 5.14
C SER A 16 2.77 -20.59 5.68
N VAL A 17 1.90 -20.07 6.53
CA VAL A 17 2.14 -18.82 7.27
C VAL A 17 3.39 -18.97 8.15
N GLU A 18 3.58 -20.13 8.77
CA GLU A 18 4.73 -20.44 9.61
C GLU A 18 6.04 -20.40 8.82
N ASP A 19 6.05 -20.93 7.58
CA ASP A 19 7.22 -20.90 6.70
C ASP A 19 7.58 -19.45 6.35
N TYR A 20 6.58 -18.63 5.98
CA TYR A 20 6.77 -17.20 5.71
C TYR A 20 7.33 -16.45 6.93
N LEU A 21 6.74 -16.68 8.09
CA LEU A 21 7.16 -15.99 9.31
C LEU A 21 8.57 -16.39 9.76
N ALA A 22 8.94 -17.65 9.58
CA ALA A 22 10.31 -18.12 9.83
C ALA A 22 11.32 -17.50 8.85
N LEU A 23 10.94 -17.39 7.58
CA LEU A 23 11.74 -16.70 6.56
C LEU A 23 11.94 -15.24 6.92
N GLU A 24 10.88 -14.51 7.23
CA GLU A 24 10.90 -13.07 7.46
C GLU A 24 11.74 -12.66 8.67
N VAL A 25 11.83 -13.51 9.70
CA VAL A 25 12.71 -13.26 10.87
C VAL A 25 14.18 -13.31 10.51
N SER A 26 14.57 -14.14 9.54
CA SER A 26 15.97 -14.38 9.18
C SER A 26 16.40 -13.73 7.87
N ALA A 27 15.47 -13.21 7.10
CA ALA A 27 15.72 -12.62 5.79
C ALA A 27 16.43 -11.26 5.90
N GLU A 28 17.33 -10.98 4.97
CA GLU A 28 17.98 -9.68 4.79
C GLU A 28 17.04 -8.65 4.15
N PHE A 29 16.10 -9.13 3.33
CA PHE A 29 15.10 -8.30 2.62
C PHE A 29 13.69 -8.70 3.05
N LYS A 30 12.77 -7.74 2.99
CA LYS A 30 11.36 -7.98 3.30
C LYS A 30 10.66 -8.77 2.21
N HIS A 31 9.71 -9.56 2.64
CA HIS A 31 8.85 -10.33 1.76
C HIS A 31 7.39 -10.10 2.10
N GLU A 32 6.56 -10.00 1.09
CA GLU A 32 5.12 -10.09 1.23
C GLU A 32 4.65 -11.53 1.09
N PHE A 33 3.60 -11.85 1.80
CA PHE A 33 2.95 -13.17 1.75
C PHE A 33 1.47 -13.01 1.43
N ALA A 34 0.96 -13.78 0.49
CA ALA A 34 -0.45 -13.85 0.21
C ALA A 34 -0.84 -15.24 -0.32
N ASN A 35 -1.88 -15.83 0.25
CA ASN A 35 -2.47 -17.08 -0.24
C ASN A 35 -1.45 -18.21 -0.51
N GLY A 36 -0.43 -18.33 0.35
CA GLY A 36 0.60 -19.36 0.23
C GLY A 36 1.75 -19.02 -0.73
N GLN A 37 1.83 -17.81 -1.23
CA GLN A 37 2.94 -17.36 -2.06
C GLN A 37 3.75 -16.29 -1.33
N ILE A 38 5.05 -16.24 -1.61
CA ILE A 38 5.99 -15.29 -1.03
C ILE A 38 6.63 -14.49 -2.15
N TRP A 39 6.68 -13.15 -2.00
CA TRP A 39 7.33 -12.25 -2.94
C TRP A 39 8.35 -11.38 -2.22
N ALA A 40 9.57 -11.34 -2.74
CA ALA A 40 10.55 -10.37 -2.29
C ALA A 40 10.10 -8.95 -2.70
N MET A 41 10.23 -8.00 -1.78
CA MET A 41 9.96 -6.60 -2.10
C MET A 41 11.06 -6.04 -3.00
N ALA A 42 10.66 -5.35 -4.07
CA ALA A 42 11.58 -4.65 -4.97
C ALA A 42 11.85 -3.22 -4.46
N GLY A 43 12.94 -2.62 -4.94
CA GLY A 43 13.20 -1.20 -4.72
C GLY A 43 12.21 -0.32 -5.48
N ALA A 44 11.89 0.84 -4.94
CA ALA A 44 11.01 1.83 -5.52
C ALA A 44 11.79 2.84 -6.41
N SER A 45 11.10 3.43 -7.39
CA SER A 45 11.65 4.50 -8.20
C SER A 45 11.76 5.83 -7.44
N PRO A 46 12.54 6.82 -7.92
CA PRO A 46 12.55 8.15 -7.34
C PRO A 46 11.15 8.78 -7.30
N ALA A 47 10.39 8.73 -8.40
CA ALA A 47 9.03 9.28 -8.48
C ALA A 47 8.10 8.65 -7.44
N HIS A 48 8.14 7.31 -7.29
CA HIS A 48 7.39 6.59 -6.26
C HIS A 48 7.72 7.14 -4.85
N ASN A 49 9.01 7.26 -4.53
CA ASN A 49 9.45 7.73 -3.22
C ASN A 49 9.05 9.19 -2.97
N GLU A 50 9.16 10.07 -3.98
CA GLU A 50 8.79 11.47 -3.90
C GLU A 50 7.28 11.63 -3.67
N ILE A 51 6.43 10.89 -4.39
CA ILE A 51 4.97 10.87 -4.21
C ILE A 51 4.62 10.41 -2.80
N ASN A 52 5.19 9.29 -2.34
CA ASN A 52 4.93 8.79 -1.00
C ASN A 52 5.39 9.77 0.09
N TYR A 53 6.56 10.39 -0.09
CA TYR A 53 7.07 11.42 0.82
C TYR A 53 6.13 12.63 0.89
N ASN A 54 5.78 13.21 -0.26
CA ASN A 54 4.89 14.38 -0.35
C ASN A 54 3.52 14.08 0.27
N PHE A 55 2.92 12.94 -0.06
CA PHE A 55 1.67 12.49 0.54
C PHE A 55 1.74 12.47 2.07
N ASN A 56 2.81 11.91 2.64
CA ASN A 56 2.97 11.83 4.09
C ASN A 56 3.25 13.19 4.75
N GLN A 57 3.87 14.14 4.03
CA GLN A 57 4.00 15.53 4.50
C GLN A 57 2.62 16.20 4.62
N VAL A 58 1.71 15.95 3.68
CA VAL A 58 0.35 16.50 3.69
C VAL A 58 -0.49 15.90 4.81
N ILE A 59 -0.51 14.57 4.96
CA ILE A 59 -1.39 13.93 5.95
C ILE A 59 -0.83 13.95 7.37
N GLY A 60 0.48 13.96 7.56
CA GLY A 60 1.11 13.82 8.88
C GLY A 60 0.66 14.84 9.92
N PRO A 61 0.60 16.15 9.62
CA PRO A 61 0.05 17.16 10.52
C PRO A 61 -1.43 16.93 10.83
N GLN A 62 -2.23 16.57 9.82
CA GLN A 62 -3.67 16.34 9.96
C GLN A 62 -3.96 15.10 10.83
N LEU A 63 -3.23 13.99 10.61
CA LEU A 63 -3.35 12.79 11.44
C LEU A 63 -3.11 13.07 12.94
N ARG A 64 -2.08 13.88 13.24
CA ARG A 64 -1.81 14.29 14.63
C ARG A 64 -2.97 15.06 15.26
N GLN A 65 -3.64 15.92 14.50
CA GLN A 65 -4.81 16.67 14.99
C GLN A 65 -6.00 15.75 15.27
N GLN A 66 -6.13 14.67 14.49
CA GLN A 66 -7.18 13.65 14.67
C GLN A 66 -6.82 12.59 15.75
N GLY A 67 -5.61 12.65 16.32
CA GLY A 67 -5.14 11.60 17.24
C GLY A 67 -4.82 10.26 16.56
N CYS A 68 -4.68 10.28 15.23
CA CYS A 68 -4.38 9.11 14.42
C CYS A 68 -2.87 8.94 14.20
N LYS A 69 -2.45 7.77 13.75
CA LYS A 69 -1.06 7.40 13.46
C LYS A 69 -0.93 7.01 11.99
N GLY A 70 0.15 7.49 11.36
CA GLY A 70 0.60 7.03 10.04
C GLY A 70 1.91 6.26 10.16
N TYR A 71 2.07 5.23 9.34
CA TYR A 71 3.28 4.42 9.22
C TYR A 71 3.64 4.30 7.74
N ILE A 72 4.92 4.31 7.42
CA ILE A 72 5.44 4.36 6.06
C ILE A 72 6.29 3.11 5.79
N GLY A 73 6.05 2.42 4.70
CA GLY A 73 6.89 1.41 4.04
C GLY A 73 7.27 0.17 4.87
N ASP A 74 7.59 0.35 6.12
CA ASP A 74 8.14 -0.72 6.97
C ASP A 74 7.11 -1.34 7.92
N GLN A 75 5.88 -0.82 7.93
CA GLN A 75 4.84 -1.36 8.79
C GLN A 75 4.09 -2.47 8.10
N ARG A 76 4.33 -3.69 8.55
CA ARG A 76 3.58 -4.86 8.08
C ARG A 76 2.11 -4.78 8.50
N VAL A 77 1.22 -5.06 7.57
CA VAL A 77 -0.22 -5.22 7.78
C VAL A 77 -0.58 -6.70 7.64
N GLN A 78 -1.26 -7.23 8.64
CA GLN A 78 -1.83 -8.57 8.60
C GLN A 78 -3.27 -8.51 8.13
N THR A 79 -3.61 -9.27 7.11
CA THR A 79 -4.97 -9.37 6.58
C THR A 79 -5.83 -10.33 7.41
N LYS A 80 -7.12 -10.38 7.12
CA LYS A 80 -8.07 -11.24 7.86
C LYS A 80 -7.62 -12.72 7.80
N ASN A 81 -7.70 -13.39 8.93
CA ASN A 81 -7.30 -14.81 9.09
C ASN A 81 -5.84 -15.10 8.69
N ALA A 82 -4.97 -14.10 8.73
CA ALA A 82 -3.58 -14.23 8.31
C ALA A 82 -3.40 -14.75 6.86
N SER A 83 -4.38 -14.51 5.98
CA SER A 83 -4.29 -14.88 4.57
C SER A 83 -3.26 -14.07 3.78
N GLY A 84 -2.79 -12.94 4.36
CA GLY A 84 -1.74 -12.11 3.81
C GLY A 84 -0.99 -11.33 4.90
N TYR A 85 0.26 -11.04 4.59
CA TYR A 85 1.15 -10.13 5.30
C TYR A 85 1.79 -9.23 4.26
N LEU A 86 1.40 -7.96 4.25
CA LEU A 86 1.75 -7.02 3.21
C LEU A 86 2.38 -5.76 3.82
N TYR A 87 3.18 -5.05 3.03
CA TYR A 87 3.84 -3.82 3.43
C TYR A 87 3.38 -2.66 2.53
N PRO A 88 2.26 -2.01 2.86
CA PRO A 88 1.81 -0.86 2.08
C PRO A 88 2.79 0.32 2.18
N ASP A 89 2.82 1.16 1.15
CA ASP A 89 3.65 2.36 1.13
C ASP A 89 3.31 3.31 2.26
N THR A 90 2.03 3.48 2.55
CA THR A 90 1.55 4.18 3.75
C THR A 90 0.31 3.51 4.31
N VAL A 91 0.27 3.36 5.62
CA VAL A 91 -0.93 2.90 6.35
C VAL A 91 -1.25 3.87 7.48
N ALA A 92 -2.53 4.18 7.68
CA ALA A 92 -2.96 5.04 8.79
C ALA A 92 -4.14 4.42 9.54
N THR A 93 -4.19 4.71 10.85
CA THR A 93 -5.23 4.24 11.76
C THR A 93 -5.37 5.15 12.97
N CYS A 94 -6.57 5.14 13.57
CA CYS A 94 -6.85 5.85 14.82
C CYS A 94 -7.02 4.81 15.94
N GLY A 95 -6.03 4.70 16.83
CA GLY A 95 -5.98 3.67 17.86
C GLY A 95 -5.40 2.33 17.35
N PRO A 96 -4.08 2.31 16.99
CA PRO A 96 -3.47 1.14 16.38
C PRO A 96 -3.49 -0.08 17.30
N ILE A 97 -3.84 -1.23 16.74
CA ILE A 97 -3.79 -2.54 17.39
C ILE A 97 -2.77 -3.39 16.63
N PHE A 98 -1.82 -3.93 17.38
CA PHE A 98 -0.76 -4.76 16.81
C PHE A 98 -0.88 -6.22 17.26
N ASN A 99 -0.67 -7.13 16.33
CA ASN A 99 -0.27 -8.48 16.62
C ASN A 99 1.26 -8.52 16.74
N ASN A 100 1.76 -8.66 17.96
CA ASN A 100 3.19 -8.63 18.26
C ASN A 100 3.87 -10.01 18.10
N GLN A 101 3.14 -11.01 17.75
CA GLN A 101 3.64 -12.34 17.44
C GLN A 101 3.18 -12.76 16.03
N PRO A 102 4.09 -13.19 15.20
CA PRO A 102 5.54 -13.18 15.36
C PRO A 102 6.17 -11.81 15.08
N ASN A 103 7.44 -11.64 15.47
CA ASN A 103 8.24 -10.46 15.10
C ASN A 103 8.60 -10.51 13.59
N PRO A 104 8.54 -9.37 12.84
CA PRO A 104 8.07 -8.05 13.27
C PRO A 104 6.57 -7.98 13.54
N SER A 105 6.15 -7.03 14.37
CA SER A 105 4.74 -6.82 14.69
C SER A 105 3.93 -6.42 13.47
N SER A 106 2.70 -6.86 13.38
CA SER A 106 1.78 -6.53 12.30
C SER A 106 0.64 -5.65 12.79
N LEU A 107 0.33 -4.58 12.06
CA LEU A 107 -0.89 -3.81 12.26
C LEU A 107 -2.09 -4.64 11.77
N ILE A 108 -3.13 -4.75 12.59
CA ILE A 108 -4.32 -5.54 12.26
C ILE A 108 -5.58 -4.71 12.05
N ASN A 109 -5.52 -3.41 12.31
CA ASN A 109 -6.67 -2.51 12.17
C ASN A 109 -6.35 -1.22 11.40
N PRO A 110 -5.84 -1.30 10.16
CA PRO A 110 -5.72 -0.13 9.31
C PRO A 110 -7.09 0.47 9.03
N ALA A 111 -7.20 1.81 9.03
CA ALA A 111 -8.38 2.53 8.56
C ALA A 111 -8.20 3.01 7.11
N PHE A 112 -6.95 3.28 6.73
CA PHE A 112 -6.55 3.78 5.43
C PHE A 112 -5.26 3.11 4.98
N ILE A 113 -5.16 2.81 3.68
CA ILE A 113 -3.94 2.30 3.02
C ILE A 113 -3.71 3.09 1.74
N LEU A 114 -2.43 3.44 1.48
CA LEU A 114 -1.93 3.93 0.21
C LEU A 114 -0.94 2.93 -0.39
N GLU A 115 -1.07 2.70 -1.69
CA GLU A 115 -0.04 2.13 -2.55
C GLU A 115 0.32 3.13 -3.66
N VAL A 116 1.60 3.33 -3.92
CA VAL A 116 2.08 4.09 -5.08
C VAL A 116 2.46 3.08 -6.15
N SER A 117 1.68 2.99 -7.22
CA SER A 117 1.85 1.98 -8.25
C SER A 117 2.74 2.45 -9.40
N SER A 118 3.46 1.49 -9.99
CA SER A 118 4.12 1.60 -11.29
C SER A 118 3.46 0.64 -12.28
N ILE A 119 3.78 0.74 -13.59
CA ILE A 119 3.27 -0.21 -14.62
C ILE A 119 3.54 -1.67 -14.19
N SER A 120 4.69 -1.93 -13.57
CA SER A 120 5.09 -3.29 -13.19
C SER A 120 4.36 -3.85 -11.97
N THR A 121 3.78 -2.99 -11.12
CA THR A 121 3.09 -3.39 -9.88
C THR A 121 1.59 -3.16 -9.93
N ALA A 122 1.11 -2.32 -10.85
CA ALA A 122 -0.28 -1.89 -10.92
C ALA A 122 -1.28 -3.06 -10.92
N GLU A 123 -1.07 -4.11 -11.73
CA GLU A 123 -1.97 -5.25 -11.81
C GLU A 123 -2.11 -5.96 -10.46
N ARG A 124 -0.99 -6.17 -9.76
CA ARG A 124 -0.97 -6.81 -8.45
C ARG A 124 -1.59 -5.93 -7.38
N ASP A 125 -1.27 -4.64 -7.36
CA ASP A 125 -1.78 -3.68 -6.38
C ASP A 125 -3.29 -3.45 -6.56
N HIS A 126 -3.76 -3.35 -7.83
CA HIS A 126 -5.18 -3.19 -8.17
C HIS A 126 -6.04 -4.39 -7.82
N TYR A 127 -5.54 -5.61 -8.04
CA TYR A 127 -6.37 -6.79 -7.91
C TYR A 127 -6.02 -7.61 -6.68
N GLU A 128 -4.80 -8.12 -6.58
CA GLU A 128 -4.45 -9.08 -5.53
C GLU A 128 -4.40 -8.42 -4.15
N LYS A 129 -3.68 -7.31 -4.01
CA LYS A 129 -3.55 -6.63 -2.71
C LYS A 129 -4.89 -6.05 -2.26
N PHE A 130 -5.64 -5.37 -3.17
CA PHE A 130 -6.94 -4.83 -2.81
C PHE A 130 -7.91 -5.93 -2.35
N MET A 131 -7.94 -7.09 -3.02
CA MET A 131 -8.81 -8.22 -2.64
C MET A 131 -8.47 -8.77 -1.25
N LEU A 132 -7.22 -8.66 -0.81
CA LEU A 132 -6.79 -9.02 0.54
C LEU A 132 -7.13 -7.92 1.56
N TYR A 133 -6.77 -6.67 1.25
CA TYR A 133 -6.99 -5.54 2.14
C TYR A 133 -8.47 -5.28 2.42
N ARG A 134 -9.33 -5.37 1.40
CA ARG A 134 -10.78 -5.14 1.55
C ARG A 134 -11.48 -6.07 2.55
N GLN A 135 -10.85 -7.20 2.91
CA GLN A 135 -11.38 -8.12 3.92
C GLN A 135 -11.12 -7.64 5.36
N ILE A 136 -10.25 -6.66 5.55
CA ILE A 136 -9.99 -6.07 6.87
C ILE A 136 -11.17 -5.18 7.25
N GLU A 137 -11.85 -5.52 8.35
CA GLU A 137 -13.09 -4.85 8.75
C GLU A 137 -12.91 -3.36 9.07
N SER A 138 -11.75 -2.99 9.61
CA SER A 138 -11.43 -1.60 9.96
C SER A 138 -11.07 -0.73 8.76
N LEU A 139 -10.67 -1.33 7.62
CA LEU A 139 -10.27 -0.59 6.44
C LEU A 139 -11.48 0.07 5.78
N GLN A 140 -11.42 1.39 5.65
CA GLN A 140 -12.49 2.21 5.09
C GLN A 140 -12.11 2.84 3.74
N GLN A 141 -10.82 3.11 3.53
CA GLN A 141 -10.35 3.68 2.27
C GLN A 141 -9.03 3.06 1.83
N TYR A 142 -8.92 2.81 0.53
CA TYR A 142 -7.73 2.34 -0.16
C TYR A 142 -7.45 3.28 -1.33
N LEU A 143 -6.27 3.90 -1.33
CA LEU A 143 -5.84 4.86 -2.34
C LEU A 143 -4.69 4.27 -3.16
N MET A 144 -4.76 4.43 -4.47
CA MET A 144 -3.66 4.18 -5.37
C MET A 144 -3.26 5.47 -6.07
N LEU A 145 -1.96 5.76 -6.10
CA LEU A 145 -1.36 6.88 -6.81
C LEU A 145 -0.39 6.35 -7.85
N SER A 146 -0.42 6.89 -9.07
CA SER A 146 0.50 6.47 -10.11
C SER A 146 1.83 7.21 -10.01
N ALA A 147 2.94 6.48 -10.14
CA ALA A 147 4.28 7.07 -10.25
C ALA A 147 4.60 7.61 -11.67
N GLU A 148 3.73 7.39 -12.65
CA GLU A 148 3.97 7.68 -14.06
C GLU A 148 3.16 8.84 -14.61
N ALA A 149 2.01 9.10 -13.99
CA ALA A 149 1.09 10.18 -14.39
C ALA A 149 0.35 10.71 -13.16
N VAL A 150 -0.15 11.94 -13.26
CA VAL A 150 -1.13 12.43 -12.28
C VAL A 150 -2.38 11.56 -12.39
N HIS A 151 -2.50 10.60 -11.50
CA HIS A 151 -3.64 9.69 -11.46
C HIS A 151 -3.83 9.17 -10.04
N ALA A 152 -5.03 9.30 -9.52
CA ALA A 152 -5.43 8.81 -8.22
C ALA A 152 -6.69 7.97 -8.34
N GLU A 153 -6.68 6.79 -7.74
CA GLU A 153 -7.81 5.88 -7.63
C GLU A 153 -8.15 5.68 -6.16
N LEU A 154 -9.34 6.07 -5.77
CA LEU A 154 -9.79 5.96 -4.39
C LEU A 154 -10.96 4.99 -4.29
N TYR A 155 -10.77 3.96 -3.50
CA TYR A 155 -11.80 3.02 -3.10
C TYR A 155 -12.28 3.38 -1.70
N THR A 156 -13.55 3.63 -1.54
CA THR A 156 -14.17 4.00 -0.25
C THR A 156 -15.24 2.99 0.11
N ARG A 157 -15.20 2.45 1.32
CA ARG A 157 -16.24 1.55 1.86
C ARG A 157 -17.41 2.38 2.34
N ASP A 158 -18.61 2.06 1.87
CA ASP A 158 -19.85 2.73 2.30
C ASP A 158 -20.50 2.03 3.51
N GLU A 159 -21.57 2.61 4.03
CA GLU A 159 -22.34 2.09 5.17
C GLU A 159 -23.00 0.72 4.90
N GLN A 160 -23.12 0.31 3.64
CA GLN A 160 -23.63 -0.99 3.22
C GLN A 160 -22.50 -1.99 2.93
N ASP A 161 -21.28 -1.70 3.36
CA ASP A 161 -20.09 -2.54 3.16
C ASP A 161 -19.71 -2.76 1.67
N ARG A 162 -20.11 -1.82 0.79
CA ARG A 162 -19.76 -1.81 -0.62
C ARG A 162 -18.56 -0.89 -0.84
N TRP A 163 -17.71 -1.24 -1.81
CA TRP A 163 -16.57 -0.44 -2.20
C TRP A 163 -16.94 0.42 -3.41
N ILE A 164 -16.91 1.73 -3.21
CA ILE A 164 -17.18 2.74 -4.24
C ILE A 164 -15.83 3.17 -4.81
N PHE A 165 -15.67 3.02 -6.11
CA PHE A 165 -14.50 3.43 -6.86
C PHE A 165 -14.70 4.84 -7.42
N THR A 166 -13.69 5.69 -7.26
CA THR A 166 -13.58 7.00 -7.90
C THR A 166 -12.16 7.20 -8.39
N GLU A 167 -12.00 7.88 -9.53
CA GLU A 167 -10.68 8.18 -10.08
C GLU A 167 -10.60 9.65 -10.53
N THR A 168 -9.41 10.18 -10.58
CA THR A 168 -9.13 11.51 -11.13
C THR A 168 -7.72 11.62 -11.66
N CYS A 169 -7.59 12.36 -12.79
CA CYS A 169 -6.30 12.79 -13.35
C CYS A 169 -6.12 14.33 -13.21
N ASP A 170 -7.02 14.99 -12.48
CA ASP A 170 -6.99 16.45 -12.31
C ASP A 170 -6.05 16.82 -11.16
N LEU A 171 -4.93 17.46 -11.48
CA LEU A 171 -3.94 17.94 -10.51
C LEU A 171 -4.55 18.92 -9.50
N THR A 172 -5.65 19.61 -9.85
CA THR A 172 -6.33 20.55 -8.95
C THR A 172 -7.33 19.88 -7.99
N ALA A 173 -7.54 18.57 -8.15
CA ALA A 173 -8.44 17.80 -7.29
C ALA A 173 -7.91 17.72 -5.85
N VAL A 174 -8.83 17.65 -4.91
CA VAL A 174 -8.55 17.40 -3.49
C VAL A 174 -9.24 16.10 -3.09
N LEU A 175 -8.48 15.15 -2.61
CA LEU A 175 -9.00 13.88 -2.12
C LEU A 175 -9.49 14.03 -0.68
N ASP A 176 -10.70 13.60 -0.40
CA ASP A 176 -11.26 13.55 0.95
C ASP A 176 -11.05 12.14 1.56
N LEU A 177 -10.09 12.03 2.49
CA LEU A 177 -9.77 10.81 3.21
C LEU A 177 -10.51 10.77 4.54
N ASN A 178 -11.83 10.57 4.45
CA ASN A 178 -12.74 10.65 5.59
C ASN A 178 -12.43 9.62 6.69
N SER A 179 -11.88 8.46 6.31
CA SER A 179 -11.49 7.40 7.25
C SER A 179 -10.45 7.82 8.29
N ILE A 180 -9.68 8.85 7.97
CA ILE A 180 -8.61 9.39 8.81
C ILE A 180 -8.71 10.92 9.00
N GLY A 181 -9.81 11.52 8.53
CA GLY A 181 -10.09 12.96 8.66
C GLY A 181 -9.09 13.87 7.97
N CYS A 182 -8.54 13.47 6.82
CA CYS A 182 -7.53 14.21 6.07
C CYS A 182 -8.07 14.66 4.72
N ARG A 183 -7.54 15.81 4.23
CA ARG A 183 -7.75 16.33 2.87
C ARG A 183 -6.43 16.44 2.17
N VAL A 184 -6.33 15.92 0.95
CA VAL A 184 -5.07 15.79 0.21
C VAL A 184 -5.21 16.45 -1.17
N PRO A 185 -4.67 17.66 -1.37
CA PRO A 185 -4.55 18.27 -2.69
C PRO A 185 -3.55 17.47 -3.55
N LEU A 186 -3.95 17.00 -4.72
CA LEU A 186 -3.04 16.27 -5.62
C LEU A 186 -1.88 17.12 -6.08
N ALA A 187 -2.07 18.45 -6.21
CA ALA A 187 -0.98 19.37 -6.52
C ALA A 187 0.17 19.35 -5.51
N GLU A 188 -0.11 19.08 -4.22
CA GLU A 188 0.93 18.95 -3.20
C GLU A 188 1.62 17.59 -3.26
N VAL A 189 0.88 16.54 -3.58
CA VAL A 189 1.41 15.17 -3.69
C VAL A 189 2.36 15.04 -4.88
N TYR A 190 2.01 15.63 -6.02
CA TYR A 190 2.80 15.58 -7.25
C TYR A 190 3.74 16.79 -7.42
N ALA A 191 3.90 17.63 -6.38
CA ALA A 191 4.81 18.78 -6.42
C ALA A 191 6.26 18.33 -6.62
N ASP A 192 6.91 18.89 -7.63
CA ASP A 192 8.32 18.65 -7.99
C ASP A 192 8.65 17.18 -8.32
N VAL A 193 7.64 16.33 -8.55
CA VAL A 193 7.84 14.94 -8.94
C VAL A 193 8.19 14.85 -10.43
N SER A 194 9.31 14.19 -10.73
CA SER A 194 9.70 13.86 -12.12
C SER A 194 9.02 12.54 -12.51
N LEU A 195 7.80 12.63 -13.05
CA LEU A 195 7.04 11.46 -13.50
C LEU A 195 7.80 10.69 -14.59
N GLU A 196 7.85 9.38 -14.46
CA GLU A 196 8.50 8.51 -15.44
C GLU A 196 7.68 8.51 -16.74
N GLN A 197 8.27 9.00 -17.81
CA GLN A 197 7.64 8.89 -19.12
C GLN A 197 7.73 7.44 -19.58
N SER A 198 6.57 6.82 -19.86
CA SER A 198 6.56 5.53 -20.57
C SER A 198 7.41 5.66 -21.84
N PRO A 199 8.33 4.70 -22.13
CA PRO A 199 9.06 4.73 -23.37
C PRO A 199 8.05 4.76 -24.52
N ALA A 200 8.14 5.82 -25.35
CA ALA A 200 7.26 5.97 -26.50
C ALA A 200 7.26 4.67 -27.30
N SER A 201 6.10 4.07 -27.46
CA SER A 201 5.92 2.90 -28.33
C SER A 201 6.27 3.29 -29.76
N ASN A 202 7.46 2.87 -30.22
CA ASN A 202 7.88 2.99 -31.62
C ASN A 202 7.26 1.88 -32.46
#